data_e07c2db27d654a1a171bef3f9647fd67
#
_entry.id   e07c2db27d654a1a171bef3f9647fd67
#
_cell.length_a   1.000
_cell.length_b   1.000
_cell.length_c   1.000
_cell.angle_alpha   90.00
_cell.angle_beta   90.00
_cell.angle_gamma   90.00
#
_symmetry.space_group_name_H-M   'P 1'
#
loop_
_entity.id
_entity.type
_entity.pdbx_description
1 polymer ?
#
loop_
_entity_poly.entity_id
_entity_poly.type
_entity_poly.pdbx_seq_one_letter_code
_entity_poly.pdbx_strand_id
1 'polypeptide(L)'
;SRGLGDVYKRQVGDTGVMESGTLEVDVDDTTKDASGVYLHSCTIKSGTLEVGTELRAIVDFDRRANIMRNHTAAHLLQAALREVLGNHVHQAGQLVTDHSVRFDFTHFEALTDEELKKVEDLVNKKILASIPVVTKEMPIEEAKKLGAMALFGEKYGDVVRVVSIGKFSVEFCGGTHATNTSSLGLFRIRQEGSVASGVRRIEAITGIGVLKYMNDVRETVLNVCETLKISNTKALTEGAQKIATLLPVSYTHLRAHETRSNL
;
A
#
# COMPACT_ATOMS: atom_id res chain seq x y z
N SER A 1 8.93 -19.30 -12.23
CA SER A 1 8.13 -18.06 -12.34
C SER A 1 6.75 -18.44 -12.84
N ARG A 2 5.72 -18.03 -12.12
CA ARG A 2 4.34 -18.16 -12.60
C ARG A 2 4.16 -17.14 -13.72
N GLY A 3 3.61 -17.55 -14.88
CA GLY A 3 3.27 -16.68 -15.99
C GLY A 3 2.23 -15.62 -15.64
N LEU A 4 1.53 -15.05 -16.64
CA LEU A 4 0.41 -14.12 -16.43
C LEU A 4 -0.76 -14.84 -15.74
N GLY A 5 -0.73 -14.97 -14.42
CA GLY A 5 -1.68 -15.79 -13.69
C GLY A 5 -1.73 -15.49 -12.19
N ASP A 6 -1.06 -14.42 -11.76
CA ASP A 6 -1.07 -14.08 -10.35
C ASP A 6 -2.29 -13.21 -10.04
N VAL A 7 -3.37 -13.89 -9.65
CA VAL A 7 -4.61 -13.27 -9.19
C VAL A 7 -4.91 -13.82 -7.82
N TYR A 8 -4.95 -12.96 -6.82
CA TYR A 8 -5.35 -13.33 -5.48
C TYR A 8 -6.38 -12.33 -4.94
N LYS A 9 -7.31 -12.82 -4.13
CA LYS A 9 -8.28 -11.95 -3.43
C LYS A 9 -7.53 -10.81 -2.75
N ARG A 10 -7.96 -9.56 -2.98
CA ARG A 10 -7.38 -8.35 -2.38
C ARG A 10 -6.06 -7.86 -3.00
N GLN A 11 -5.61 -8.48 -4.11
CA GLN A 11 -4.48 -8.05 -4.92
C GLN A 11 -4.95 -7.89 -6.37
N VAL A 12 -4.50 -6.84 -7.07
CA VAL A 12 -4.76 -6.68 -8.51
C VAL A 12 -4.05 -7.76 -9.31
N GLY A 13 -4.65 -8.16 -10.44
CA GLY A 13 -4.08 -9.16 -11.35
C GLY A 13 -2.84 -8.66 -12.09
N ASP A 14 -2.16 -9.60 -12.73
CA ASP A 14 -1.01 -9.28 -13.58
C ASP A 14 -1.42 -8.59 -14.86
N THR A 15 -0.51 -7.78 -15.37
CA THR A 15 -0.50 -7.23 -16.72
C THR A 15 0.77 -7.68 -17.46
N GLY A 16 0.79 -7.50 -18.78
CA GLY A 16 1.95 -7.89 -19.58
C GLY A 16 1.62 -7.97 -21.05
N VAL A 17 2.38 -8.79 -21.78
CA VAL A 17 2.23 -8.97 -23.22
C VAL A 17 2.17 -10.47 -23.53
N MET A 18 1.36 -10.85 -24.51
CA MET A 18 1.37 -12.17 -25.13
C MET A 18 1.77 -12.03 -26.60
N GLU A 19 2.69 -12.87 -27.06
CA GLU A 19 3.23 -12.78 -28.41
C GLU A 19 3.31 -14.13 -29.11
N SER A 20 3.13 -14.14 -30.43
CA SER A 20 3.39 -15.30 -31.30
C SER A 20 3.60 -14.85 -32.76
N GLY A 21 4.82 -14.98 -33.27
CA GLY A 21 5.16 -14.50 -34.61
C GLY A 21 4.93 -12.98 -34.77
N THR A 22 3.95 -12.61 -35.61
CA THR A 22 3.55 -11.22 -35.84
C THR A 22 2.38 -10.77 -34.91
N LEU A 23 1.84 -11.68 -34.11
CA LEU A 23 0.76 -11.39 -33.16
C LEU A 23 1.34 -10.82 -31.88
N GLU A 24 0.83 -9.66 -31.49
CA GLU A 24 1.14 -9.01 -30.23
C GLU A 24 -0.17 -8.58 -29.52
N VAL A 25 -0.31 -8.94 -28.26
CA VAL A 25 -1.50 -8.75 -27.45
C VAL A 25 -1.10 -8.17 -26.11
N ASP A 26 -1.55 -6.97 -25.79
CA ASP A 26 -1.43 -6.43 -24.45
C ASP A 26 -2.42 -7.12 -23.51
N VAL A 27 -1.98 -7.48 -22.33
CA VAL A 27 -2.81 -7.98 -21.24
C VAL A 27 -3.02 -6.85 -20.23
N ASP A 28 -4.23 -6.31 -20.24
CA ASP A 28 -4.60 -5.13 -19.43
C ASP A 28 -4.98 -5.52 -17.99
N ASP A 29 -5.57 -6.73 -17.81
CA ASP A 29 -5.90 -7.30 -16.49
C ASP A 29 -5.98 -8.82 -16.57
N THR A 30 -5.75 -9.46 -15.42
CA THR A 30 -5.90 -10.89 -15.24
C THR A 30 -6.83 -11.18 -14.07
N THR A 31 -7.87 -11.97 -14.32
CA THR A 31 -8.82 -12.41 -13.30
C THR A 31 -8.90 -13.94 -13.27
N LYS A 32 -9.58 -14.48 -12.27
CA LYS A 32 -9.81 -15.91 -12.12
C LYS A 32 -11.29 -16.16 -11.83
N ASP A 33 -11.92 -17.00 -12.61
CA ASP A 33 -13.31 -17.36 -12.40
C ASP A 33 -13.51 -18.36 -11.24
N ALA A 34 -14.77 -18.69 -10.95
CA ALA A 34 -15.13 -19.62 -9.87
C ALA A 34 -14.63 -21.06 -10.12
N SER A 35 -14.39 -21.46 -11.38
CA SER A 35 -13.86 -22.78 -11.77
C SER A 35 -12.33 -22.84 -11.70
N GLY A 36 -11.67 -21.70 -11.50
CA GLY A 36 -10.22 -21.60 -11.42
C GLY A 36 -9.53 -21.31 -12.73
N VAL A 37 -10.28 -20.99 -13.80
CA VAL A 37 -9.75 -20.60 -15.11
C VAL A 37 -9.28 -19.14 -15.05
N TYR A 38 -8.09 -18.87 -15.59
CA TYR A 38 -7.57 -17.52 -15.75
C TYR A 38 -8.18 -16.85 -16.97
N LEU A 39 -8.68 -15.65 -16.78
CA LEU A 39 -9.27 -14.77 -17.78
C LEU A 39 -8.38 -13.56 -17.95
N HIS A 40 -7.96 -13.29 -19.19
CA HIS A 40 -7.13 -12.13 -19.51
C HIS A 40 -7.97 -11.13 -20.33
N SER A 41 -8.10 -9.91 -19.82
CA SER A 41 -8.61 -8.78 -20.59
C SER A 41 -7.48 -8.26 -21.46
N CYS A 42 -7.69 -8.26 -22.79
CA CYS A 42 -6.60 -8.05 -23.73
C CYS A 42 -6.95 -7.04 -24.81
N THR A 43 -5.93 -6.34 -25.30
CA THR A 43 -5.97 -5.49 -26.48
C THR A 43 -5.02 -6.06 -27.56
N ILE A 44 -5.55 -6.46 -28.73
CA ILE A 44 -4.71 -6.93 -29.85
C ILE A 44 -4.05 -5.71 -30.52
N LYS A 45 -2.72 -5.65 -30.50
CA LYS A 45 -1.92 -4.60 -31.14
C LYS A 45 -1.62 -4.90 -32.59
N SER A 46 -1.29 -6.16 -32.91
CA SER A 46 -1.00 -6.61 -34.26
C SER A 46 -1.34 -8.08 -34.42
N GLY A 47 -1.58 -8.50 -35.67
CA GLY A 47 -1.90 -9.88 -36.02
C GLY A 47 -3.35 -10.29 -35.76
N THR A 48 -3.60 -11.59 -35.80
CA THR A 48 -4.92 -12.23 -35.61
C THR A 48 -4.79 -13.29 -34.53
N LEU A 49 -5.65 -13.26 -33.52
CA LEU A 49 -5.71 -14.27 -32.46
C LEU A 49 -6.81 -15.30 -32.79
N GLU A 50 -6.42 -16.57 -32.85
CA GLU A 50 -7.33 -17.70 -33.10
C GLU A 50 -7.27 -18.69 -31.94
N VAL A 51 -8.34 -19.48 -31.80
CA VAL A 51 -8.39 -20.55 -30.78
C VAL A 51 -7.32 -21.63 -31.13
N GLY A 52 -6.50 -21.95 -30.14
CA GLY A 52 -5.40 -22.90 -30.30
C GLY A 52 -4.05 -22.26 -30.66
N THR A 53 -4.00 -20.91 -30.80
CA THR A 53 -2.72 -20.20 -30.98
C THR A 53 -1.84 -20.38 -29.75
N GLU A 54 -0.60 -20.86 -29.95
CA GLU A 54 0.40 -20.91 -28.89
C GLU A 54 0.98 -19.51 -28.65
N LEU A 55 0.92 -19.05 -27.42
CA LEU A 55 1.33 -17.71 -27.00
C LEU A 55 2.46 -17.77 -25.98
N ARG A 56 3.48 -16.94 -26.16
CA ARG A 56 4.47 -16.65 -25.15
C ARG A 56 3.96 -15.51 -24.27
N ALA A 57 3.72 -15.77 -22.99
CA ALA A 57 3.27 -14.76 -22.03
C ALA A 57 4.47 -14.12 -21.31
N ILE A 58 4.54 -12.81 -21.36
CA ILE A 58 5.59 -11.97 -20.72
C ILE A 58 4.90 -11.07 -19.72
N VAL A 59 5.21 -11.24 -18.43
CA VAL A 59 4.64 -10.46 -17.35
C VAL A 59 5.33 -9.10 -17.27
N ASP A 60 4.58 -8.04 -17.00
CA ASP A 60 5.14 -6.77 -16.52
C ASP A 60 5.79 -6.98 -15.15
N PHE A 61 7.09 -7.25 -15.19
CA PHE A 61 7.84 -7.61 -13.99
C PHE A 61 7.98 -6.44 -13.01
N ASP A 62 8.10 -5.21 -13.49
CA ASP A 62 8.26 -4.03 -12.64
C ASP A 62 6.97 -3.76 -11.87
N ARG A 63 5.82 -3.86 -12.54
CA ARG A 63 4.51 -3.76 -11.91
C ARG A 63 4.30 -4.87 -10.88
N ARG A 64 4.58 -6.13 -11.24
CA ARG A 64 4.50 -7.26 -10.30
C ARG A 64 5.42 -7.07 -9.10
N ALA A 65 6.65 -6.60 -9.28
CA ALA A 65 7.58 -6.35 -8.18
C ALA A 65 7.04 -5.29 -7.21
N ASN A 66 6.38 -4.23 -7.71
CA ASN A 66 5.72 -3.23 -6.87
C ASN A 66 4.55 -3.83 -6.08
N ILE A 67 3.70 -4.64 -6.72
CA ILE A 67 2.61 -5.37 -6.05
C ILE A 67 3.16 -6.27 -4.94
N MET A 68 4.23 -7.02 -5.22
CA MET A 68 4.90 -7.90 -4.24
C MET A 68 5.44 -7.12 -3.03
N ARG A 69 6.04 -5.94 -3.26
CA ARG A 69 6.50 -5.04 -2.18
C ARG A 69 5.33 -4.60 -1.31
N ASN A 70 4.29 -4.07 -1.92
CA ASN A 70 3.11 -3.57 -1.22
C ASN A 70 2.38 -4.69 -0.47
N HIS A 71 2.29 -5.90 -1.04
CA HIS A 71 1.65 -7.03 -0.37
C HIS A 71 2.47 -7.52 0.83
N THR A 72 3.79 -7.57 0.70
CA THR A 72 4.67 -7.91 1.83
C THR A 72 4.61 -6.83 2.92
N ALA A 73 4.52 -5.55 2.53
CA ALA A 73 4.33 -4.45 3.47
C ALA A 73 3.00 -4.57 4.25
N ALA A 74 1.93 -5.09 3.64
CA ALA A 74 0.66 -5.32 4.33
C ALA A 74 0.81 -6.31 5.51
N HIS A 75 1.59 -7.38 5.34
CA HIS A 75 1.88 -8.32 6.42
C HIS A 75 2.71 -7.68 7.55
N LEU A 76 3.73 -6.89 7.19
CA LEU A 76 4.50 -6.13 8.19
C LEU A 76 3.62 -5.12 8.91
N LEU A 77 2.73 -4.43 8.20
CA LEU A 77 1.79 -3.46 8.75
C LEU A 77 0.82 -4.13 9.74
N GLN A 78 0.23 -5.26 9.37
CA GLN A 78 -0.67 -6.00 10.27
C GLN A 78 0.04 -6.40 11.56
N ALA A 79 1.23 -6.97 11.46
CA ALA A 79 2.01 -7.37 12.63
C ALA A 79 2.40 -6.17 13.50
N ALA A 80 2.80 -5.03 12.88
CA ALA A 80 3.14 -3.81 13.59
C ALA A 80 1.93 -3.19 14.31
N LEU A 81 0.76 -3.14 13.64
CA LEU A 81 -0.48 -2.67 14.25
C LEU A 81 -0.86 -3.50 15.48
N ARG A 82 -0.73 -4.82 15.40
CA ARG A 82 -0.98 -5.70 16.55
C ARG A 82 0.02 -5.51 17.68
N GLU A 83 1.28 -5.27 17.38
CA GLU A 83 2.33 -5.01 18.39
C GLU A 83 2.09 -3.66 19.10
N VAL A 84 1.63 -2.64 18.38
CA VAL A 84 1.44 -1.27 18.93
C VAL A 84 0.08 -1.10 19.59
N LEU A 85 -1.00 -1.59 18.96
CA LEU A 85 -2.39 -1.35 19.40
C LEU A 85 -2.97 -2.53 20.19
N GLY A 86 -2.46 -3.74 20.00
CA GLY A 86 -2.90 -4.94 20.70
C GLY A 86 -3.56 -5.99 19.82
N ASN A 87 -3.82 -7.15 20.43
CA ASN A 87 -4.27 -8.37 19.75
C ASN A 87 -5.71 -8.30 19.18
N HIS A 88 -6.50 -7.31 19.52
CA HIS A 88 -7.84 -7.08 18.98
C HIS A 88 -7.82 -6.60 17.53
N VAL A 89 -6.65 -6.18 17.03
CA VAL A 89 -6.49 -5.77 15.63
C VAL A 89 -6.55 -7.00 14.73
N HIS A 90 -7.55 -7.03 13.87
CA HIS A 90 -7.73 -8.05 12.83
C HIS A 90 -7.95 -7.37 11.48
N GLN A 91 -7.47 -8.00 10.42
CA GLN A 91 -7.72 -7.52 9.07
C GLN A 91 -9.22 -7.64 8.74
N ALA A 92 -9.85 -6.51 8.39
CA ALA A 92 -11.22 -6.43 7.91
C ALA A 92 -11.30 -6.39 6.38
N GLY A 93 -10.32 -5.75 5.73
CA GLY A 93 -10.22 -5.64 4.28
C GLY A 93 -8.81 -5.28 3.83
N GLN A 94 -8.55 -5.43 2.52
CA GLN A 94 -7.27 -5.06 1.92
C GLN A 94 -7.43 -4.86 0.42
N LEU A 95 -6.68 -3.94 -0.13
CA LEU A 95 -6.44 -3.81 -1.57
C LEU A 95 -4.96 -3.52 -1.79
N VAL A 96 -4.31 -4.39 -2.54
CA VAL A 96 -2.90 -4.24 -2.93
C VAL A 96 -2.83 -3.94 -4.42
N THR A 97 -2.19 -2.83 -4.75
CA THR A 97 -1.89 -2.40 -6.12
C THR A 97 -0.38 -2.25 -6.31
N ASP A 98 0.06 -1.93 -7.50
CA ASP A 98 1.44 -1.56 -7.79
C ASP A 98 1.84 -0.20 -7.19
N HIS A 99 0.86 0.66 -6.87
CA HIS A 99 1.09 2.00 -6.33
C HIS A 99 0.99 2.09 -4.82
N SER A 100 0.12 1.29 -4.20
CA SER A 100 -0.19 1.41 -2.77
C SER A 100 -0.77 0.13 -2.17
N VAL A 101 -0.78 0.08 -0.86
CA VAL A 101 -1.55 -0.85 -0.07
C VAL A 101 -2.62 -0.08 0.73
N ARG A 102 -3.86 -0.53 0.64
CA ARG A 102 -4.97 -0.13 1.49
C ARG A 102 -5.27 -1.28 2.44
N PHE A 103 -5.26 -1.01 3.73
CA PHE A 103 -5.42 -1.99 4.78
C PHE A 103 -6.50 -1.55 5.77
N ASP A 104 -7.60 -2.30 5.83
CA ASP A 104 -8.71 -2.08 6.73
C ASP A 104 -8.59 -3.03 7.92
N PHE A 105 -8.74 -2.53 9.13
CA PHE A 105 -8.54 -3.31 10.36
C PHE A 105 -9.51 -2.89 11.46
N THR A 106 -9.76 -3.82 12.39
CA THR A 106 -10.64 -3.57 13.54
C THR A 106 -9.92 -2.72 14.58
N HIS A 107 -10.47 -1.53 14.84
CA HIS A 107 -10.05 -0.64 15.93
C HIS A 107 -11.12 0.44 16.13
N PHE A 108 -11.35 0.85 17.38
CA PHE A 108 -12.48 1.72 17.71
C PHE A 108 -12.15 3.21 17.63
N GLU A 109 -10.91 3.60 17.88
CA GLU A 109 -10.48 4.99 17.98
C GLU A 109 -9.57 5.38 16.81
N ALA A 110 -9.45 6.68 16.54
CA ALA A 110 -8.44 7.17 15.60
C ALA A 110 -7.06 6.95 16.19
N LEU A 111 -6.10 6.53 15.35
CA LEU A 111 -4.72 6.42 15.79
C LEU A 111 -4.14 7.81 16.04
N THR A 112 -3.40 7.94 17.13
CA THR A 112 -2.62 9.14 17.42
C THR A 112 -1.40 9.22 16.48
N ASP A 113 -0.87 10.42 16.29
CA ASP A 113 0.36 10.63 15.50
C ASP A 113 1.54 9.81 16.06
N GLU A 114 1.59 9.60 17.38
CA GLU A 114 2.62 8.78 18.02
C GLU A 114 2.45 7.30 17.70
N GLU A 115 1.23 6.78 17.68
CA GLU A 115 0.94 5.39 17.30
C GLU A 115 1.25 5.15 15.83
N LEU A 116 0.81 6.05 14.94
CA LEU A 116 1.12 6.00 13.51
C LEU A 116 2.63 5.99 13.29
N LYS A 117 3.35 6.86 13.99
CA LYS A 117 4.81 6.91 13.92
C LYS A 117 5.44 5.62 14.42
N LYS A 118 4.99 5.06 15.54
CA LYS A 118 5.52 3.78 16.09
C LYS A 118 5.30 2.64 15.11
N VAL A 119 4.12 2.56 14.50
CA VAL A 119 3.80 1.53 13.48
C VAL A 119 4.73 1.68 12.27
N GLU A 120 4.87 2.88 11.73
CA GLU A 120 5.72 3.17 10.57
C GLU A 120 7.20 2.87 10.87
N ASP A 121 7.71 3.32 12.01
CA ASP A 121 9.09 3.07 12.45
C ASP A 121 9.35 1.56 12.60
N LEU A 122 8.39 0.82 13.17
CA LEU A 122 8.51 -0.63 13.36
C LEU A 122 8.55 -1.37 12.02
N VAL A 123 7.66 -1.02 11.08
CA VAL A 123 7.67 -1.60 9.72
C VAL A 123 9.02 -1.33 9.03
N ASN A 124 9.50 -0.09 9.05
CA ASN A 124 10.78 0.27 8.45
C ASN A 124 11.96 -0.43 9.13
N LYS A 125 11.93 -0.60 10.46
CA LYS A 125 12.92 -1.39 11.17
C LYS A 125 12.98 -2.84 10.70
N LYS A 126 11.81 -3.47 10.40
CA LYS A 126 11.76 -4.84 9.86
C LYS A 126 12.21 -4.90 8.39
N ILE A 127 11.97 -3.85 7.61
CA ILE A 127 12.49 -3.72 6.25
C ILE A 127 14.02 -3.69 6.27
N LEU A 128 14.59 -2.80 7.07
CA LEU A 128 16.05 -2.63 7.20
C LEU A 128 16.76 -3.85 7.80
N ALA A 129 16.05 -4.67 8.59
CA ALA A 129 16.58 -5.91 9.12
C ALA A 129 16.81 -7.02 8.08
N SER A 130 16.39 -6.80 6.82
CA SER A 130 16.63 -7.73 5.70
C SER A 130 16.17 -9.16 5.98
N ILE A 131 14.93 -9.31 6.47
CA ILE A 131 14.38 -10.60 6.89
C ILE A 131 13.96 -11.39 5.66
N PRO A 132 14.35 -12.66 5.49
CA PRO A 132 13.84 -13.52 4.43
C PRO A 132 12.31 -13.69 4.54
N VAL A 133 11.62 -13.57 3.41
CA VAL A 133 10.20 -13.88 3.29
C VAL A 133 10.06 -15.27 2.71
N VAL A 134 9.61 -16.20 3.53
CA VAL A 134 9.52 -17.61 3.19
C VAL A 134 8.07 -18.00 2.95
N THR A 135 7.83 -18.62 1.82
CA THR A 135 6.51 -19.17 1.46
C THR A 135 6.59 -20.69 1.43
N LYS A 136 5.68 -21.36 2.15
CA LYS A 136 5.57 -22.82 2.18
C LYS A 136 4.11 -23.26 2.09
N GLU A 137 3.88 -24.36 1.38
CA GLU A 137 2.61 -25.08 1.43
C GLU A 137 2.74 -26.19 2.48
N MET A 138 1.73 -26.32 3.34
CA MET A 138 1.72 -27.31 4.42
C MET A 138 0.30 -27.65 4.85
N PRO A 139 0.08 -28.78 5.55
CA PRO A 139 -1.19 -29.09 6.17
C PRO A 139 -1.65 -27.98 7.13
N ILE A 140 -2.95 -27.67 7.13
CA ILE A 140 -3.52 -26.59 7.94
C ILE A 140 -3.23 -26.76 9.44
N GLU A 141 -3.19 -28.00 9.93
CA GLU A 141 -2.88 -28.28 11.34
C GLU A 141 -1.42 -27.98 11.72
N GLU A 142 -0.49 -28.15 10.79
CA GLU A 142 0.90 -27.75 10.99
C GLU A 142 1.02 -26.21 10.99
N ALA A 143 0.35 -25.55 10.07
CA ALA A 143 0.33 -24.12 9.99
C ALA A 143 -0.24 -23.44 11.25
N LYS A 144 -1.30 -24.02 11.84
CA LYS A 144 -1.86 -23.57 13.12
C LYS A 144 -0.86 -23.73 14.28
N LYS A 145 -0.10 -24.83 14.30
CA LYS A 145 0.96 -25.06 15.33
C LYS A 145 2.09 -24.04 15.23
N LEU A 146 2.36 -23.50 14.04
CA LEU A 146 3.31 -22.41 13.82
C LEU A 146 2.77 -21.04 14.27
N GLY A 147 1.52 -20.96 14.73
CA GLY A 147 0.87 -19.71 15.09
C GLY A 147 0.46 -18.87 13.89
N ALA A 148 0.33 -19.48 12.69
CA ALA A 148 -0.04 -18.77 11.49
C ALA A 148 -1.47 -18.21 11.61
N MET A 149 -1.59 -16.90 11.36
CA MET A 149 -2.88 -16.22 11.38
C MET A 149 -3.68 -16.52 10.11
N ALA A 150 -4.91 -16.97 10.30
CA ALA A 150 -5.89 -17.11 9.25
C ALA A 150 -6.73 -15.83 9.13
N LEU A 151 -7.18 -15.48 7.94
CA LEU A 151 -8.13 -14.39 7.73
C LEU A 151 -9.51 -14.80 8.29
N PHE A 152 -10.12 -13.88 9.01
CA PHE A 152 -11.44 -14.14 9.61
C PHE A 152 -12.49 -14.37 8.52
N GLY A 153 -13.29 -15.46 8.67
CA GLY A 153 -14.40 -15.78 7.77
C GLY A 153 -14.00 -16.47 6.45
N GLU A 154 -12.73 -16.78 6.21
CA GLU A 154 -12.32 -17.58 5.05
C GLU A 154 -12.31 -19.08 5.35
N LYS A 155 -12.77 -19.87 4.37
CA LYS A 155 -12.67 -21.33 4.40
C LYS A 155 -11.38 -21.76 3.71
N TYR A 156 -10.58 -22.53 4.39
CA TYR A 156 -9.31 -23.06 3.88
C TYR A 156 -9.46 -24.57 3.62
N GLY A 157 -8.75 -25.06 2.61
CA GLY A 157 -8.61 -26.51 2.37
C GLY A 157 -7.64 -27.16 3.37
N ASP A 158 -7.40 -28.46 3.18
CA ASP A 158 -6.51 -29.26 4.03
C ASP A 158 -5.04 -28.80 3.93
N VAL A 159 -4.66 -28.25 2.79
CA VAL A 159 -3.33 -27.68 2.52
C VAL A 159 -3.45 -26.17 2.34
N VAL A 160 -2.62 -25.44 3.07
CA VAL A 160 -2.58 -23.96 3.05
C VAL A 160 -1.20 -23.45 2.70
N ARG A 161 -1.17 -22.28 2.07
CA ARG A 161 0.06 -21.56 1.78
C ARG A 161 0.31 -20.56 2.90
N VAL A 162 1.45 -20.72 3.57
CA VAL A 162 1.90 -19.88 4.70
C VAL A 162 3.04 -18.98 4.24
N VAL A 163 2.91 -17.70 4.52
CA VAL A 163 3.96 -16.70 4.32
C VAL A 163 4.51 -16.30 5.67
N SER A 164 5.83 -16.43 5.84
CA SER A 164 6.53 -16.13 7.08
C SER A 164 7.60 -15.07 6.86
N ILE A 165 7.61 -14.03 7.69
CA ILE A 165 8.62 -12.98 7.75
C ILE A 165 9.33 -13.11 9.11
N GLY A 166 10.28 -14.04 9.19
CA GLY A 166 10.84 -14.48 10.45
C GLY A 166 9.75 -14.95 11.42
N LYS A 167 9.86 -14.49 12.68
CA LYS A 167 8.82 -14.68 13.71
C LYS A 167 7.87 -13.50 13.85
N PHE A 168 8.07 -12.45 13.06
CA PHE A 168 7.32 -11.20 13.19
C PHE A 168 5.93 -11.29 12.56
N SER A 169 5.82 -11.92 11.39
CA SER A 169 4.53 -12.19 10.75
C SER A 169 4.54 -13.61 10.20
N VAL A 170 3.50 -14.39 10.52
CA VAL A 170 3.24 -15.72 9.97
C VAL A 170 1.75 -15.80 9.66
N GLU A 171 1.41 -15.86 8.36
CA GLU A 171 0.02 -15.69 7.91
C GLU A 171 -0.32 -16.63 6.75
N PHE A 172 -1.60 -17.02 6.67
CA PHE A 172 -2.13 -17.70 5.49
C PHE A 172 -2.29 -16.69 4.36
N CYS A 173 -1.54 -16.87 3.29
CA CYS A 173 -1.61 -15.96 2.15
C CYS A 173 -1.28 -16.65 0.83
N GLY A 174 -2.18 -16.51 -0.17
CA GLY A 174 -2.00 -17.03 -1.52
C GLY A 174 -1.37 -16.04 -2.50
N GLY A 175 -1.17 -14.79 -2.11
CA GLY A 175 -0.65 -13.75 -3.00
C GLY A 175 0.86 -13.80 -3.23
N THR A 176 1.37 -12.90 -4.07
CA THR A 176 2.79 -12.79 -4.38
C THR A 176 3.50 -11.87 -3.41
N HIS A 177 4.72 -12.25 -3.05
CA HIS A 177 5.53 -11.54 -2.07
C HIS A 177 6.96 -11.34 -2.55
N ALA A 178 7.59 -10.30 -2.02
CA ALA A 178 9.03 -10.11 -2.10
C ALA A 178 9.75 -11.29 -1.41
N THR A 179 10.96 -11.59 -1.83
CA THR A 179 11.76 -12.68 -1.25
C THR A 179 12.50 -12.26 0.03
N ASN A 180 12.62 -10.94 0.23
CA ASN A 180 13.30 -10.35 1.39
C ASN A 180 12.68 -8.99 1.71
N THR A 181 12.59 -8.64 2.98
CA THR A 181 12.00 -7.36 3.40
C THR A 181 12.79 -6.14 2.92
N SER A 182 14.11 -6.23 2.76
CA SER A 182 14.93 -5.11 2.26
C SER A 182 14.54 -4.66 0.85
N SER A 183 13.97 -5.55 0.01
CA SER A 183 13.52 -5.20 -1.33
C SER A 183 12.30 -4.27 -1.36
N LEU A 184 11.64 -4.05 -0.22
CA LEU A 184 10.55 -3.08 -0.08
C LEU A 184 11.06 -1.63 -0.14
N GLY A 185 12.35 -1.39 0.15
CA GLY A 185 12.94 -0.06 0.26
C GLY A 185 12.48 0.65 1.54
N LEU A 186 11.62 1.65 1.40
CA LEU A 186 10.98 2.35 2.52
C LEU A 186 9.47 2.10 2.51
N PHE A 187 8.87 2.28 3.69
CA PHE A 187 7.42 2.24 3.91
C PHE A 187 6.96 3.58 4.49
N ARG A 188 5.84 4.11 3.99
CA ARG A 188 5.23 5.34 4.49
C ARG A 188 3.72 5.21 4.58
N ILE A 189 3.16 5.55 5.73
CA ILE A 189 1.72 5.75 5.90
C ILE A 189 1.37 7.11 5.28
N ARG A 190 0.43 7.14 4.33
CA ARG A 190 -0.07 8.37 3.70
C ARG A 190 -1.27 8.93 4.42
N GLN A 191 -2.16 8.03 4.83
CA GLN A 191 -3.44 8.41 5.43
C GLN A 191 -3.92 7.32 6.36
N GLU A 192 -4.60 7.74 7.43
CA GLU A 192 -5.38 6.91 8.34
C GLU A 192 -6.77 7.53 8.48
N GLY A 193 -7.83 6.69 8.55
CA GLY A 193 -9.18 7.20 8.71
C GLY A 193 -10.22 6.12 9.03
N SER A 194 -11.43 6.53 9.37
CA SER A 194 -12.56 5.63 9.62
C SER A 194 -13.21 5.18 8.31
N VAL A 195 -13.63 3.92 8.24
CA VAL A 195 -14.39 3.37 7.11
C VAL A 195 -15.80 2.97 7.54
N ALA A 196 -15.90 2.40 8.73
CA ALA A 196 -17.15 1.98 9.34
C ALA A 196 -16.99 1.98 10.87
N SER A 197 -18.08 1.79 11.60
CA SER A 197 -18.01 1.63 13.07
C SER A 197 -17.07 0.49 13.45
N GLY A 198 -16.04 0.80 14.23
CA GLY A 198 -15.03 -0.16 14.68
C GLY A 198 -14.05 -0.64 13.60
N VAL A 199 -14.02 0.01 12.42
CA VAL A 199 -13.09 -0.31 11.33
C VAL A 199 -12.33 0.93 10.89
N ARG A 200 -11.01 0.85 10.96
CA ARG A 200 -10.06 1.89 10.51
C ARG A 200 -9.37 1.44 9.23
N ARG A 201 -8.92 2.39 8.44
CA ARG A 201 -8.18 2.21 7.19
C ARG A 201 -6.86 2.92 7.23
N ILE A 202 -5.80 2.23 6.84
CA ILE A 202 -4.50 2.82 6.52
C ILE A 202 -4.26 2.69 5.02
N GLU A 203 -3.82 3.77 4.39
CA GLU A 203 -3.24 3.78 3.06
C GLU A 203 -1.74 4.04 3.17
N ALA A 204 -0.95 3.15 2.56
CA ALA A 204 0.51 3.22 2.64
C ALA A 204 1.16 2.91 1.29
N ILE A 205 2.41 3.30 1.16
CA ILE A 205 3.24 3.15 -0.05
C ILE A 205 4.61 2.58 0.30
N THR A 206 5.27 1.98 -0.69
CA THR A 206 6.62 1.43 -0.54
C THR A 206 7.57 1.91 -1.64
N GLY A 207 8.86 1.70 -1.44
CA GLY A 207 9.91 1.87 -2.43
C GLY A 207 9.94 3.24 -3.08
N ILE A 208 9.96 3.26 -4.41
CA ILE A 208 10.02 4.51 -5.20
C ILE A 208 8.82 5.42 -4.96
N GLY A 209 7.65 4.87 -4.56
CA GLY A 209 6.47 5.64 -4.20
C GLY A 209 6.72 6.55 -3.01
N VAL A 210 7.52 6.10 -2.03
CA VAL A 210 7.91 6.92 -0.87
C VAL A 210 8.80 8.08 -1.31
N LEU A 211 9.77 7.84 -2.19
CA LEU A 211 10.65 8.88 -2.70
C LEU A 211 9.86 9.96 -3.47
N LYS A 212 8.93 9.54 -4.34
CA LYS A 212 8.05 10.46 -5.06
C LYS A 212 7.25 11.32 -4.08
N TYR A 213 6.59 10.69 -3.11
CA TYR A 213 5.81 11.39 -2.09
C TYR A 213 6.66 12.41 -1.31
N MET A 214 7.88 12.06 -0.91
CA MET A 214 8.79 12.97 -0.22
C MET A 214 9.20 14.14 -1.11
N ASN A 215 9.45 13.91 -2.40
CA ASN A 215 9.77 14.99 -3.36
C ASN A 215 8.58 15.94 -3.54
N ASP A 216 7.35 15.42 -3.69
CA ASP A 216 6.14 16.24 -3.83
C ASP A 216 5.91 17.11 -2.59
N VAL A 217 6.10 16.56 -1.40
CA VAL A 217 6.03 17.32 -0.13
C VAL A 217 7.11 18.39 -0.09
N ARG A 218 8.35 18.05 -0.48
CA ARG A 218 9.46 19.01 -0.53
C ARG A 218 9.17 20.16 -1.50
N GLU A 219 8.69 19.86 -2.69
CA GLU A 219 8.32 20.87 -3.69
C GLU A 219 7.19 21.77 -3.17
N THR A 220 6.17 21.19 -2.55
CA THR A 220 5.10 21.97 -1.92
C THR A 220 5.63 22.94 -0.87
N VAL A 221 6.53 22.49 -0.01
CA VAL A 221 7.16 23.34 1.01
C VAL A 221 7.98 24.45 0.37
N LEU A 222 8.76 24.15 -0.69
CA LEU A 222 9.55 25.16 -1.40
C LEU A 222 8.67 26.22 -2.06
N ASN A 223 7.57 25.82 -2.71
CA ASN A 223 6.60 26.73 -3.33
C ASN A 223 5.94 27.66 -2.29
N VAL A 224 5.61 27.13 -1.09
CA VAL A 224 5.11 27.94 0.01
C VAL A 224 6.16 28.96 0.48
N CYS A 225 7.42 28.54 0.61
CA CYS A 225 8.52 29.46 0.96
C CYS A 225 8.67 30.58 -0.08
N GLU A 226 8.63 30.27 -1.36
CA GLU A 226 8.72 31.24 -2.46
C GLU A 226 7.53 32.22 -2.42
N THR A 227 6.30 31.71 -2.31
CA THR A 227 5.08 32.52 -2.23
C THR A 227 5.14 33.50 -1.06
N LEU A 228 5.63 33.05 0.08
CA LEU A 228 5.75 33.86 1.30
C LEU A 228 7.04 34.68 1.37
N LYS A 229 7.91 34.61 0.34
CA LYS A 229 9.23 35.25 0.29
C LYS A 229 10.11 34.91 1.50
N ILE A 230 10.05 33.64 1.94
CA ILE A 230 10.83 33.10 3.06
C ILE A 230 12.09 32.46 2.47
N SER A 231 13.26 32.86 2.93
CA SER A 231 14.56 32.49 2.34
C SER A 231 14.93 31.00 2.50
N ASN A 232 14.36 30.31 3.48
CA ASN A 232 14.63 28.89 3.72
C ASN A 232 13.51 28.21 4.52
N THR A 233 13.43 26.89 4.41
CA THR A 233 12.41 26.07 5.05
C THR A 233 12.44 26.11 6.59
N LYS A 234 13.59 26.40 7.22
CA LYS A 234 13.72 26.50 8.67
C LYS A 234 12.96 27.71 9.21
N ALA A 235 12.92 28.82 8.43
CA ALA A 235 12.20 30.05 8.79
C ALA A 235 10.69 29.96 8.48
N LEU A 236 10.21 28.89 7.85
CA LEU A 236 8.81 28.75 7.43
C LEU A 236 7.83 28.80 8.60
N THR A 237 8.13 28.09 9.71
CA THR A 237 7.27 28.07 10.90
C THR A 237 7.18 29.45 11.53
N GLU A 238 8.30 30.17 11.67
CA GLU A 238 8.32 31.52 12.20
C GLU A 238 7.59 32.51 11.28
N GLY A 239 7.77 32.37 9.97
CA GLY A 239 7.08 33.17 8.96
C GLY A 239 5.56 32.95 9.01
N ALA A 240 5.10 31.71 9.08
CA ALA A 240 3.71 31.36 9.20
C ALA A 240 3.09 31.90 10.49
N GLN A 241 3.78 31.80 11.62
CA GLN A 241 3.35 32.37 12.91
C GLN A 241 3.19 33.87 12.82
N LYS A 242 4.14 34.60 12.22
CA LYS A 242 4.05 36.07 12.02
C LYS A 242 2.81 36.45 11.21
N ILE A 243 2.56 35.73 10.11
CA ILE A 243 1.37 35.95 9.28
C ILE A 243 0.09 35.67 10.07
N ALA A 244 0.03 34.57 10.80
CA ALA A 244 -1.13 34.22 11.64
C ALA A 244 -1.43 35.28 12.71
N THR A 245 -0.42 35.94 13.26
CA THR A 245 -0.60 37.04 14.24
C THR A 245 -1.03 38.34 13.58
N LEU A 246 -0.71 38.59 12.33
CA LEU A 246 -1.07 39.82 11.61
C LEU A 246 -2.52 39.79 11.07
N LEU A 247 -3.04 38.60 10.72
CA LEU A 247 -4.38 38.45 10.18
C LEU A 247 -5.51 39.01 11.05
N PRO A 248 -5.57 38.76 12.36
CA PRO A 248 -6.60 39.33 13.24
C PRO A 248 -6.53 40.87 13.32
N VAL A 249 -5.32 41.43 13.30
CA VAL A 249 -5.10 42.88 13.37
C VAL A 249 -5.60 43.56 12.10
N SER A 250 -5.33 42.99 10.93
CA SER A 250 -5.82 43.50 9.65
C SER A 250 -7.34 43.47 9.57
N TYR A 251 -8.00 42.42 10.07
CA TYR A 251 -9.47 42.29 10.07
C TYR A 251 -10.13 43.31 10.97
N THR A 252 -9.55 43.61 12.15
CA THR A 252 -10.07 44.65 13.07
C THR A 252 -9.88 46.06 12.52
N HIS A 253 -8.79 46.33 11.80
CA HIS A 253 -8.59 47.63 11.15
C HIS A 253 -9.54 47.86 9.98
N LEU A 254 -9.81 46.86 9.12
CA LEU A 254 -10.79 46.94 8.02
C LEU A 254 -12.19 47.25 8.59
N ARG A 255 -12.63 46.55 9.63
CA ARG A 255 -13.93 46.77 10.26
C ARG A 255 -14.06 48.16 10.90
N ALA A 256 -12.97 48.70 11.46
CA ALA A 256 -12.96 50.06 12.03
C ALA A 256 -13.05 51.16 10.95
N HIS A 257 -12.51 50.90 9.76
CA HIS A 257 -12.63 51.79 8.61
C HIS A 257 -14.03 51.77 7.99
N GLU A 258 -14.67 50.60 7.88
CA GLU A 258 -16.04 50.47 7.36
C GLU A 258 -17.06 51.15 8.27
N THR A 259 -16.88 51.11 9.58
CA THR A 259 -17.75 51.79 10.57
C THR A 259 -17.57 53.29 10.58
N ARG A 260 -16.41 53.83 10.17
CA ARG A 260 -16.16 55.30 10.07
C ARG A 260 -16.66 55.93 8.76
N SER A 261 -16.86 55.13 7.70
CA SER A 261 -17.38 55.62 6.43
C SER A 261 -18.91 55.60 6.32
N ASN A 262 -19.60 55.08 7.32
CA ASN A 262 -21.06 55.01 7.45
C ASN A 262 -21.65 55.99 8.52
N LEU A 263 -20.88 56.96 8.98
CA LEU A 263 -21.29 58.08 9.81
C LEU A 263 -21.04 59.38 9.02
#